data_d73ba322cbb11fedec66a844bddd5bdb
#
_entry.id   d73ba322cbb11fedec66a844bddd5bdb
#
_cell.length_a   1.000
_cell.length_b   1.000
_cell.length_c   1.000
_cell.angle_alpha   90.00
_cell.angle_beta   90.00
_cell.angle_gamma   90.00
#
_symmetry.space_group_name_H-M   'P 1'
#
loop_
_entity.id
_entity.type
_entity.pdbx_description
1 polymer ?
#
loop_
_entity_poly.entity_id
_entity_poly.type
_entity_poly.pdbx_seq_one_letter_code
_entity_poly.pdbx_strand_id
1 'polypeptide(L)'
;MFYFADSFKDALYRYDYDIASGRLSNRRIFASTDKDVGLADGSTVDAEGFLWNAQVISGNLIRYAPDGSVDRRIGMPVRNITSVMFGGDKLDEIYVTSMARVIHSTAHDHFVAETKPQFGAGALFRIKGLGIKGLPEPKFAG
;
A
#
# COMPACT_ATOMS: atom_id res chain seq x y z
N MET A 1 14.89 7.41 2.55
CA MET A 1 14.13 7.14 1.30
C MET A 1 12.70 7.58 1.50
N PHE A 2 12.04 8.05 0.46
CA PHE A 2 10.62 8.38 0.44
C PHE A 2 9.97 7.63 -0.73
N TYR A 3 8.80 7.04 -0.51
CA TYR A 3 8.03 6.31 -1.52
C TYR A 3 6.71 7.03 -1.79
N PHE A 4 6.27 6.98 -3.04
CA PHE A 4 5.03 7.60 -3.49
C PHE A 4 4.32 6.68 -4.49
N ALA A 5 3.05 6.38 -4.23
CA ALA A 5 2.19 5.66 -5.15
C ALA A 5 1.47 6.65 -6.08
N ASP A 6 1.64 6.50 -7.39
CA ASP A 6 0.86 7.21 -8.39
C ASP A 6 -0.09 6.20 -9.04
N SER A 7 -1.30 6.14 -8.51
CA SER A 7 -2.31 5.14 -8.89
C SER A 7 -2.66 5.21 -10.37
N PHE A 8 -2.65 6.43 -10.96
CA PHE A 8 -3.04 6.65 -12.35
C PHE A 8 -1.90 6.52 -13.35
N LYS A 9 -0.68 6.32 -12.87
CA LYS A 9 0.49 6.02 -13.71
C LYS A 9 1.01 4.61 -13.52
N ASP A 10 0.27 3.76 -12.82
CA ASP A 10 0.62 2.38 -12.54
C ASP A 10 2.06 2.24 -12.01
N ALA A 11 2.46 3.17 -11.12
CA ALA A 11 3.83 3.27 -10.66
C ALA A 11 3.96 3.58 -9.17
N LEU A 12 4.90 2.90 -8.57
CA LEU A 12 5.47 3.25 -7.29
C LEU A 12 6.81 3.96 -7.55
N TYR A 13 6.95 5.19 -7.06
CA TYR A 13 8.19 5.95 -7.16
C TYR A 13 8.96 5.90 -5.85
N ARG A 14 10.29 5.99 -5.92
CA ARG A 14 11.15 6.27 -4.78
C ARG A 14 11.99 7.51 -5.02
N TYR A 15 12.29 8.20 -3.92
CA TYR A 15 13.08 9.41 -3.89
C TYR A 15 14.17 9.29 -2.84
N ASP A 16 15.26 9.99 -3.04
CA ASP A 16 16.19 10.30 -1.95
C ASP A 16 15.55 11.41 -1.12
N TYR A 17 15.57 11.24 0.20
CA TYR A 17 14.96 12.15 1.16
C TYR A 17 16.02 12.67 2.12
N ASP A 18 16.22 13.98 2.14
CA ASP A 18 17.04 14.65 3.11
C ASP A 18 16.19 15.05 4.32
N ILE A 19 16.44 14.37 5.43
CA ILE A 19 15.71 14.59 6.69
C ILE A 19 15.88 16.03 7.24
N ALA A 20 17.07 16.62 7.06
CA ALA A 20 17.37 17.93 7.63
C ALA A 20 16.63 19.07 6.91
N SER A 21 16.51 18.97 5.58
CA SER A 21 15.87 20.01 4.77
C SER A 21 14.46 19.65 4.29
N GLY A 22 14.02 18.40 4.47
CA GLY A 22 12.77 17.89 3.92
C GLY A 22 12.78 17.73 2.39
N ARG A 23 13.95 17.88 1.73
CA ARG A 23 14.08 17.87 0.27
C ARG A 23 13.97 16.47 -0.29
N LEU A 24 13.15 16.32 -1.34
CA LEU A 24 13.12 15.13 -2.20
C LEU A 24 13.99 15.36 -3.45
N SER A 25 14.74 14.34 -3.85
CA SER A 25 15.56 14.35 -5.07
C SER A 25 15.60 12.96 -5.70
N ASN A 26 16.21 12.87 -6.89
CA ASN A 26 16.47 11.61 -7.58
C ASN A 26 15.24 10.70 -7.70
N ARG A 27 14.11 11.24 -8.23
CA ARG A 27 12.92 10.45 -8.52
C ARG A 27 13.24 9.33 -9.50
N ARG A 28 12.85 8.12 -9.16
CA ARG A 28 12.94 6.94 -10.03
C ARG A 28 11.78 6.00 -9.82
N ILE A 29 11.43 5.24 -10.84
CA ILE A 29 10.45 4.17 -10.70
C ILE A 29 11.04 3.11 -9.76
N PHE A 30 10.30 2.75 -8.73
CA PHE A 30 10.63 1.69 -7.79
C PHE A 30 10.03 0.37 -8.24
N ALA A 31 8.73 0.37 -8.58
CA ALA A 31 8.03 -0.77 -9.14
C ALA A 31 6.92 -0.28 -10.08
N SER A 32 6.62 -1.06 -11.13
CA SER A 32 5.48 -0.84 -12.00
C SER A 32 4.34 -1.77 -11.59
N THR A 33 3.13 -1.24 -11.58
CA THR A 33 1.89 -2.00 -11.29
C THR A 33 1.05 -2.22 -12.56
N ASP A 34 1.58 -1.88 -13.73
CA ASP A 34 0.91 -1.97 -15.03
C ASP A 34 0.43 -3.38 -15.41
N LYS A 35 1.04 -4.40 -14.83
CA LYS A 35 0.67 -5.81 -15.02
C LYS A 35 -0.34 -6.33 -13.99
N ASP A 36 -0.63 -5.52 -12.99
CA ASP A 36 -1.56 -5.86 -11.92
C ASP A 36 -2.96 -5.31 -12.26
N VAL A 37 -3.99 -6.08 -11.94
CA VAL A 37 -5.39 -5.63 -12.10
C VAL A 37 -5.78 -4.71 -10.94
N GLY A 38 -4.88 -3.87 -10.45
CA GLY A 38 -5.12 -3.05 -9.28
C GLY A 38 -4.39 -1.72 -9.34
N LEU A 39 -4.83 -0.78 -8.54
CA LEU A 39 -4.21 0.52 -8.41
C LEU A 39 -3.45 0.60 -7.10
N ALA A 40 -2.19 1.00 -7.16
CA ALA A 40 -1.38 1.22 -5.96
C ALA A 40 -1.98 2.35 -5.12
N ASP A 41 -2.17 2.10 -3.82
CA ASP A 41 -2.69 3.06 -2.84
C ASP A 41 -1.75 3.13 -1.63
N GLY A 42 -2.24 3.15 -0.41
CA GLY A 42 -1.45 3.33 0.80
C GLY A 42 -0.32 2.33 0.96
N SER A 43 0.79 2.81 1.50
CA SER A 43 2.03 2.02 1.65
C SER A 43 2.67 2.24 3.02
N THR A 44 3.44 1.25 3.47
CA THR A 44 4.34 1.34 4.63
C THR A 44 5.61 0.53 4.39
N VAL A 45 6.67 0.81 5.15
CA VAL A 45 7.94 0.09 5.07
C VAL A 45 8.12 -0.77 6.31
N ASP A 46 8.57 -2.01 6.13
CA ASP A 46 8.88 -2.89 7.26
C ASP A 46 10.33 -2.73 7.76
N ALA A 47 10.65 -3.41 8.87
CA ALA A 47 11.97 -3.33 9.50
C ALA A 47 13.10 -3.96 8.65
N GLU A 48 12.76 -4.73 7.63
CA GLU A 48 13.70 -5.30 6.67
C GLU A 48 13.93 -4.40 5.45
N GLY A 49 13.21 -3.25 5.39
CA GLY A 49 13.30 -2.27 4.30
C GLY A 49 12.44 -2.60 3.10
N PHE A 50 11.52 -3.54 3.20
CA PHE A 50 10.56 -3.89 2.15
C PHE A 50 9.36 -2.95 2.19
N LEU A 51 8.84 -2.58 1.02
CA LEU A 51 7.66 -1.75 0.88
C LEU A 51 6.41 -2.62 0.79
N TRP A 52 5.45 -2.37 1.66
CA TRP A 52 4.10 -2.92 1.58
C TRP A 52 3.16 -1.92 0.92
N ASN A 53 2.38 -2.39 -0.04
CA ASN A 53 1.42 -1.55 -0.76
C ASN A 53 0.06 -2.24 -0.89
N ALA A 54 -1.00 -1.50 -0.56
CA ALA A 54 -2.37 -1.93 -0.78
C ALA A 54 -2.76 -1.66 -2.24
N GLN A 55 -3.36 -2.66 -2.89
CA GLN A 55 -3.83 -2.56 -4.28
C GLN A 55 -5.35 -2.54 -4.30
N VAL A 56 -5.92 -1.39 -4.62
CA VAL A 56 -7.36 -1.23 -4.82
C VAL A 56 -7.79 -2.01 -6.07
N ILE A 57 -9.01 -2.52 -6.11
CA ILE A 57 -9.62 -3.33 -7.17
C ILE A 57 -9.16 -4.78 -7.14
N SER A 58 -7.85 -5.05 -7.05
CA SER A 58 -7.35 -6.42 -7.03
C SER A 58 -7.47 -7.12 -5.68
N GLY A 59 -7.55 -6.34 -4.59
CA GLY A 59 -7.57 -6.86 -3.23
C GLY A 59 -6.27 -7.55 -2.83
N ASN A 60 -5.15 -7.19 -3.45
CA ASN A 60 -3.84 -7.72 -3.10
C ASN A 60 -3.07 -6.74 -2.22
N LEU A 61 -2.57 -7.23 -1.10
CA LEU A 61 -1.51 -6.58 -0.34
C LEU A 61 -0.18 -7.12 -0.84
N ILE A 62 0.66 -6.26 -1.42
CA ILE A 62 1.92 -6.65 -2.05
C ILE A 62 3.09 -6.18 -1.22
N ARG A 63 4.06 -7.05 -0.98
CA ARG A 63 5.36 -6.74 -0.42
C ARG A 63 6.40 -6.69 -1.52
N TYR A 64 7.09 -5.57 -1.65
CA TYR A 64 8.17 -5.35 -2.60
C TYR A 64 9.52 -5.34 -1.89
N ALA A 65 10.48 -6.07 -2.43
CA ALA A 65 11.87 -6.01 -1.98
C ALA A 65 12.51 -4.64 -2.27
N PRO A 66 13.64 -4.28 -1.62
CA PRO A 66 14.29 -2.98 -1.81
C PRO A 66 14.73 -2.67 -3.25
N ASP A 67 14.83 -3.68 -4.11
CA ASP A 67 15.10 -3.54 -5.54
C ASP A 67 13.84 -3.30 -6.39
N GLY A 68 12.64 -3.36 -5.80
CA GLY A 68 11.35 -3.20 -6.46
C GLY A 68 10.73 -4.50 -6.97
N SER A 69 11.39 -5.64 -6.81
CA SER A 69 10.81 -6.93 -7.14
C SER A 69 9.73 -7.34 -6.13
N VAL A 70 8.75 -8.14 -6.58
CA VAL A 70 7.69 -8.65 -5.70
C VAL A 70 8.23 -9.79 -4.84
N ASP A 71 8.24 -9.61 -3.52
CA ASP A 71 8.57 -10.66 -2.53
C ASP A 71 7.36 -11.56 -2.30
N ARG A 72 6.20 -10.98 -1.99
CA ARG A 72 4.96 -11.75 -1.76
C ARG A 72 3.70 -10.97 -2.08
N ARG A 73 2.63 -11.73 -2.28
CA ARG A 73 1.26 -11.24 -2.43
C ARG A 73 0.36 -11.91 -1.41
N ILE A 74 -0.49 -11.13 -0.75
CA ILE A 74 -1.50 -11.62 0.18
C ILE A 74 -2.86 -11.20 -0.37
N GLY A 75 -3.70 -12.17 -0.77
CA GLY A 75 -5.08 -11.91 -1.18
C GLY A 75 -5.94 -11.56 0.04
N MET A 76 -6.61 -10.43 -0.02
CA MET A 76 -7.52 -9.95 1.02
C MET A 76 -8.96 -10.41 0.74
N PRO A 77 -9.81 -10.51 1.79
CA PRO A 77 -11.21 -10.92 1.61
C PRO A 77 -12.06 -9.96 0.77
N VAL A 78 -11.57 -8.72 0.57
CA VAL A 78 -12.24 -7.67 -0.19
C VAL A 78 -11.31 -7.06 -1.22
N ARG A 79 -11.89 -6.58 -2.34
CA ARG A 79 -11.09 -6.05 -3.46
C ARG A 79 -10.52 -4.66 -3.20
N ASN A 80 -11.26 -3.83 -2.47
CA ASN A 80 -10.94 -2.41 -2.35
C ASN A 80 -10.20 -2.12 -1.05
N ILE A 81 -9.04 -2.73 -0.87
CA ILE A 81 -8.11 -2.37 0.21
C ILE A 81 -7.40 -1.05 -0.15
N THR A 82 -7.19 -0.18 0.84
CA THR A 82 -6.76 1.20 0.58
C THR A 82 -5.47 1.60 1.27
N SER A 83 -5.17 1.03 2.43
CA SER A 83 -3.93 1.37 3.13
C SER A 83 -3.47 0.23 4.01
N VAL A 84 -2.21 0.29 4.42
CA VAL A 84 -1.56 -0.71 5.24
C VAL A 84 -0.64 -0.05 6.26
N MET A 85 -0.62 -0.59 7.49
CA MET A 85 0.25 -0.13 8.56
C MET A 85 0.58 -1.29 9.51
N PHE A 86 1.77 -1.27 10.08
CA PHE A 86 2.13 -2.16 11.17
C PHE A 86 1.62 -1.64 12.51
N GLY A 87 1.24 -2.56 13.40
CA GLY A 87 0.74 -2.24 14.74
C GLY A 87 0.90 -3.41 15.69
N GLY A 88 0.22 -3.30 16.85
CA GLY A 88 0.43 -4.19 17.98
C GLY A 88 1.66 -3.80 18.80
N ASP A 89 1.79 -4.31 20.02
CA ASP A 89 2.87 -3.94 20.96
C ASP A 89 4.28 -4.22 20.41
N LYS A 90 4.39 -5.19 19.50
CA LYS A 90 5.66 -5.62 18.90
C LYS A 90 5.81 -5.17 17.44
N LEU A 91 4.85 -4.41 16.91
CA LEU A 91 4.76 -4.02 15.50
C LEU A 91 4.81 -5.24 14.53
N ASP A 92 4.29 -6.38 14.95
CA ASP A 92 4.27 -7.65 14.21
C ASP A 92 2.89 -8.04 13.67
N GLU A 93 1.95 -7.11 13.77
CA GLU A 93 0.61 -7.22 13.20
C GLU A 93 0.46 -6.20 12.06
N ILE A 94 -0.20 -6.59 10.98
CA ILE A 94 -0.52 -5.69 9.88
C ILE A 94 -2.01 -5.34 9.94
N TYR A 95 -2.30 -4.06 9.85
CA TYR A 95 -3.65 -3.51 9.73
C TYR A 95 -3.87 -2.98 8.33
N VAL A 96 -4.98 -3.39 7.70
CA VAL A 96 -5.33 -3.03 6.32
C VAL A 96 -6.71 -2.42 6.31
N THR A 97 -6.81 -1.19 5.82
CA THR A 97 -8.09 -0.51 5.62
C THR A 97 -8.71 -0.89 4.29
N SER A 98 -10.02 -0.75 4.18
CA SER A 98 -10.75 -0.98 2.95
C SER A 98 -11.88 0.04 2.78
N MET A 99 -12.34 0.24 1.55
CA MET A 99 -13.51 1.05 1.27
C MET A 99 -14.72 0.18 0.92
N ALA A 100 -15.91 0.62 1.35
CA ALA A 100 -17.16 -0.10 1.12
C ALA A 100 -17.68 0.05 -0.32
N ARG A 101 -17.34 1.17 -0.98
CA ARG A 101 -17.80 1.49 -2.33
C ARG A 101 -16.65 2.04 -3.14
N VAL A 102 -16.59 1.67 -4.41
CA VAL A 102 -15.66 2.31 -5.35
C VAL A 102 -16.21 3.69 -5.71
N ILE A 103 -15.39 4.72 -5.54
CA ILE A 103 -15.71 6.05 -6.04
C ILE A 103 -15.35 6.05 -7.52
N HIS A 104 -16.34 6.30 -8.37
CA HIS A 104 -16.11 6.45 -9.80
C HIS A 104 -15.14 7.61 -10.09
N SER A 105 -14.05 7.31 -10.79
CA SER A 105 -13.31 8.31 -11.52
C SER A 105 -13.63 8.14 -13.00
N THR A 106 -14.18 9.18 -13.62
CA THR A 106 -14.43 9.21 -15.07
C THR A 106 -13.15 9.32 -15.90
N ALA A 107 -11.99 9.40 -15.25
CA ALA A 107 -10.72 9.62 -15.91
C ALA A 107 -10.03 8.35 -16.42
N HIS A 108 -10.45 7.16 -15.96
CA HIS A 108 -9.85 5.88 -16.37
C HIS A 108 -10.93 4.82 -16.50
N ASP A 109 -11.01 4.19 -17.66
CA ASP A 109 -11.95 3.10 -18.01
C ASP A 109 -11.82 1.83 -17.16
N HIS A 110 -10.94 1.83 -16.17
CA HIS A 110 -10.65 0.68 -15.30
C HIS A 110 -11.53 0.59 -14.04
N PHE A 111 -12.32 1.62 -13.74
CA PHE A 111 -13.23 1.60 -12.60
C PHE A 111 -14.57 1.00 -12.98
N VAL A 112 -14.70 -0.31 -12.82
CA VAL A 112 -16.02 -0.97 -12.88
C VAL A 112 -16.71 -0.74 -11.54
N ALA A 113 -17.86 -0.06 -11.58
CA ALA A 113 -18.72 0.08 -10.41
C ALA A 113 -19.14 -1.29 -9.91
N GLU A 114 -18.73 -1.66 -8.71
CA GLU A 114 -19.39 -2.75 -8.01
C GLU A 114 -20.77 -2.28 -7.56
N THR A 115 -21.81 -2.83 -8.17
CA THR A 115 -23.21 -2.51 -7.83
C THR A 115 -23.61 -3.10 -6.49
N LYS A 116 -22.85 -4.06 -5.95
CA LYS A 116 -23.08 -4.68 -4.64
C LYS A 116 -21.82 -4.66 -3.80
N PRO A 117 -21.86 -4.12 -2.57
CA PRO A 117 -20.71 -4.18 -1.66
C PRO A 117 -20.38 -5.63 -1.32
N GLN A 118 -19.09 -5.98 -1.32
CA GLN A 118 -18.62 -7.27 -0.82
C GLN A 118 -18.84 -7.35 0.69
N PHE A 119 -19.14 -8.55 1.20
CA PHE A 119 -19.20 -8.77 2.65
C PHE A 119 -17.85 -8.40 3.29
N GLY A 120 -17.90 -7.54 4.30
CA GLY A 120 -16.70 -7.00 4.97
C GLY A 120 -16.04 -5.80 4.27
N ALA A 121 -16.58 -5.31 3.14
CA ALA A 121 -16.08 -4.08 2.51
C ALA A 121 -16.30 -2.88 3.45
N GLY A 122 -15.27 -2.04 3.60
CA GLY A 122 -15.21 -0.93 4.56
C GLY A 122 -14.72 -1.32 5.95
N ALA A 123 -14.39 -2.58 6.18
CA ALA A 123 -13.81 -3.04 7.44
C ALA A 123 -12.30 -2.74 7.53
N LEU A 124 -11.81 -2.74 8.77
CA LEU A 124 -10.38 -2.82 9.09
C LEU A 124 -10.01 -4.29 9.29
N PHE A 125 -9.04 -4.75 8.53
CA PHE A 125 -8.51 -6.11 8.63
C PHE A 125 -7.23 -6.15 9.43
N ARG A 126 -6.99 -7.25 10.13
CA ARG A 126 -5.76 -7.50 10.88
C ARG A 126 -5.15 -8.84 10.44
N ILE A 127 -3.88 -8.80 10.06
CA ILE A 127 -3.08 -9.97 9.69
C ILE A 127 -2.03 -10.23 10.78
N LYS A 128 -1.90 -11.49 11.20
CA LYS A 128 -0.96 -11.94 12.23
C LYS A 128 -0.11 -13.10 11.72
N GLY A 129 1.01 -13.30 12.37
CA GLY A 129 1.83 -14.52 12.18
C GLY A 129 2.69 -14.53 10.92
N LEU A 130 2.96 -13.37 10.32
CA LEU A 130 3.84 -13.28 9.15
C LEU A 130 5.34 -13.36 9.50
N GLY A 131 5.70 -13.17 10.77
CA GLY A 131 7.10 -13.14 11.21
C GLY A 131 7.85 -11.87 10.82
N ILE A 132 7.15 -10.85 10.33
CA ILE A 132 7.70 -9.56 9.86
C ILE A 132 7.29 -8.48 10.85
N LYS A 133 8.15 -7.49 11.04
CA LYS A 133 7.90 -6.35 11.91
C LYS A 133 7.93 -5.03 11.14
N GLY A 134 7.12 -4.09 11.57
CA GLY A 134 7.16 -2.71 11.12
C GLY A 134 8.24 -1.89 11.82
N LEU A 135 8.35 -0.64 11.39
CA LEU A 135 9.15 0.39 12.05
C LEU A 135 8.25 1.25 12.96
N PRO A 136 8.78 1.73 14.09
CA PRO A 136 8.06 2.72 14.89
C PRO A 136 7.86 4.00 14.09
N GLU A 137 6.62 4.48 14.02
CA GLU A 137 6.33 5.78 13.42
C GLU A 137 6.77 6.92 14.33
N PRO A 138 7.26 8.04 13.78
CA PRO A 138 7.53 9.24 14.54
C PRO A 138 6.26 9.73 15.24
N LYS A 139 6.37 10.10 16.50
CA LYS A 139 5.24 10.72 17.21
C LYS A 139 4.99 12.11 16.64
N PHE A 140 3.71 12.47 16.52
CA PHE A 140 3.34 13.85 16.21
C PHE A 140 3.86 14.78 17.31
N ALA A 141 4.57 15.81 16.91
CA ALA A 141 5.27 16.70 17.84
C ALA A 141 4.42 17.89 18.34
N GLY A 142 3.16 18.01 17.88
CA GLY A 142 2.24 19.12 18.25
C GLY A 142 2.25 20.25 17.23
#